data_02af30a66709d2f49ba62885cbd66de5
#
_entry.id   02af30a66709d2f49ba62885cbd66de5
#
_cell.length_a   1.000
_cell.length_b   1.000
_cell.length_c   1.000
_cell.angle_alpha   90.00
_cell.angle_beta   90.00
_cell.angle_gamma   90.00
#
_symmetry.space_group_name_H-M   'P 1'
#
loop_
_entity.id
_entity.type
_entity.pdbx_description
1 polymer ?
#
loop_
_entity_poly.entity_id
_entity_poly.type
_entity_poly.pdbx_seq_one_letter_code
_entity_poly.pdbx_strand_id
1 'polypeptide(L)'
;EMSASLVGSEMCIRDSMWTGATESLQAGMKNVAFLRTNIEIIERFFAEGEVSEIWLTFSDPQMKKATKRLTSTYFMERYRKFLQPNGIIHLKTDSNFMFTYTKYMIEANKLPVEFMTEDLYHSDLVDNILGIKTYYEQQWLDRGLDIKYIKFRLPQEGKLQEPDVEIELDPYRSYNRSKRSGLSTSK
;
A
#
# COMPACT_ATOMS: atom_id res chain seq x y z
N GLU A 1 -7.40 19.17 -3.43
CA GLU A 1 -6.60 17.97 -3.73
C GLU A 1 -7.17 16.78 -3.00
N MET A 2 -7.30 15.67 -3.70
CA MET A 2 -7.81 14.42 -3.12
C MET A 2 -6.67 13.43 -2.96
N SER A 3 -6.54 12.88 -1.76
CA SER A 3 -5.60 11.79 -1.45
C SER A 3 -6.39 10.50 -1.18
N ALA A 4 -6.01 9.40 -1.80
CA ALA A 4 -6.65 8.10 -1.60
C ALA A 4 -5.72 7.16 -0.84
N SER A 5 -6.19 6.61 0.29
CA SER A 5 -5.46 5.57 1.04
C SER A 5 -6.09 4.21 0.80
N LEU A 6 -5.27 3.26 0.31
CA LEU A 6 -5.67 1.90 0.03
C LEU A 6 -5.15 0.95 1.13
N VAL A 7 -6.06 0.41 1.91
CA VAL A 7 -5.76 -0.55 2.99
C VAL A 7 -6.27 -1.93 2.60
N GLY A 8 -5.41 -2.92 2.60
CA GLY A 8 -5.71 -4.25 2.09
C GLY A 8 -5.50 -5.40 3.08
N SER A 9 -6.41 -5.59 4.04
CA SER A 9 -6.56 -6.86 4.75
C SER A 9 -8.03 -7.13 5.03
N GLU A 10 -8.60 -8.19 4.47
CA GLU A 10 -10.06 -8.44 4.48
C GLU A 10 -10.68 -8.59 5.88
N MET A 11 -9.95 -9.06 6.88
CA MET A 11 -10.52 -9.38 8.19
C MET A 11 -10.72 -8.18 9.11
N CYS A 12 -10.03 -7.08 8.87
CA CYS A 12 -10.07 -5.87 9.71
C CYS A 12 -10.65 -4.65 9.00
N ILE A 13 -10.85 -4.70 7.69
CA ILE A 13 -11.32 -3.56 6.89
C ILE A 13 -12.67 -3.05 7.39
N ARG A 14 -13.63 -3.96 7.66
CA ARG A 14 -14.96 -3.54 8.07
C ARG A 14 -14.95 -2.82 9.41
N ASP A 15 -14.22 -3.33 10.39
CA ASP A 15 -14.16 -2.78 11.73
C ASP A 15 -13.37 -1.45 11.74
N SER A 16 -12.26 -1.39 11.02
CA SER A 16 -11.48 -0.15 10.86
C SER A 16 -12.24 0.92 10.10
N MET A 17 -12.98 0.56 9.04
CA MET A 17 -13.85 1.50 8.33
C MET A 17 -14.99 2.01 9.21
N TRP A 18 -15.60 1.14 9.99
CA TRP A 18 -16.67 1.52 10.92
C TRP A 18 -16.16 2.51 11.96
N THR A 19 -15.02 2.22 12.59
CA THR A 19 -14.40 3.10 13.58
C THR A 19 -14.06 4.44 12.95
N GLY A 20 -13.32 4.45 11.84
CA GLY A 20 -12.93 5.69 11.17
C GLY A 20 -14.14 6.52 10.70
N ALA A 21 -15.18 5.89 10.16
CA ALA A 21 -16.39 6.57 9.72
C ALA A 21 -17.16 7.17 10.92
N THR A 22 -17.24 6.43 12.04
CA THR A 22 -17.90 6.90 13.26
C THR A 22 -17.17 8.09 13.86
N GLU A 23 -15.85 7.99 14.01
CA GLU A 23 -15.01 9.08 14.52
C GLU A 23 -15.06 10.33 13.63
N SER A 24 -15.02 10.14 12.31
CA SER A 24 -15.12 11.25 11.35
C SER A 24 -16.46 11.98 11.44
N LEU A 25 -17.56 11.24 11.61
CA LEU A 25 -18.88 11.82 11.81
C LEU A 25 -18.97 12.58 13.14
N GLN A 26 -18.46 12.01 14.22
CA GLN A 26 -18.43 12.65 15.55
C GLN A 26 -17.58 13.92 15.56
N ALA A 27 -16.46 13.91 14.84
CA ALA A 27 -15.60 15.08 14.68
C ALA A 27 -16.12 16.11 13.66
N GLY A 28 -17.24 15.84 12.98
CA GLY A 28 -17.82 16.73 11.96
C GLY A 28 -16.92 16.91 10.73
N MET A 29 -16.06 15.94 10.41
CA MET A 29 -15.16 16.02 9.26
C MET A 29 -15.95 16.00 7.95
N LYS A 30 -15.65 16.96 7.05
CA LYS A 30 -16.33 17.08 5.74
C LYS A 30 -15.40 16.71 4.57
N ASN A 31 -14.16 16.43 4.86
CA ASN A 31 -13.08 16.18 3.89
C ASN A 31 -12.64 14.70 3.85
N VAL A 32 -13.46 13.79 4.35
CA VAL A 32 -13.18 12.36 4.37
C VAL A 32 -14.37 11.58 3.81
N ALA A 33 -14.09 10.55 3.03
CA ALA A 33 -15.07 9.58 2.55
C ALA A 33 -14.49 8.16 2.62
N PHE A 34 -15.35 7.18 2.84
CA PHE A 34 -14.98 5.77 2.93
C PHE A 34 -15.62 4.98 1.80
N LEU A 35 -14.80 4.31 1.01
CA LEU A 35 -15.24 3.47 -0.11
C LEU A 35 -14.76 2.03 0.10
N ARG A 36 -15.70 1.08 0.16
CA ARG A 36 -15.39 -0.35 0.13
C ARG A 36 -15.76 -0.92 -1.22
N THR A 37 -14.77 -1.30 -2.00
CA THR A 37 -14.97 -1.87 -3.33
C THR A 37 -13.90 -2.91 -3.66
N ASN A 38 -14.08 -3.63 -4.76
CA ASN A 38 -13.00 -4.43 -5.33
C ASN A 38 -11.98 -3.48 -5.97
N ILE A 39 -10.72 -3.59 -5.55
CA ILE A 39 -9.63 -2.75 -6.05
C ILE A 39 -9.44 -2.83 -7.57
N GLU A 40 -9.81 -3.94 -8.19
CA GLU A 40 -9.70 -4.12 -9.65
C GLU A 40 -10.60 -3.19 -10.46
N ILE A 41 -11.62 -2.59 -9.82
CA ILE A 41 -12.56 -1.64 -10.45
C ILE A 41 -12.46 -0.23 -9.86
N ILE A 42 -11.41 0.06 -9.11
CA ILE A 42 -11.24 1.36 -8.41
C ILE A 42 -11.34 2.56 -9.35
N GLU A 43 -10.87 2.40 -10.58
CA GLU A 43 -10.91 3.41 -11.63
C GLU A 43 -12.31 3.90 -12.01
N ARG A 44 -13.38 3.16 -11.61
CA ARG A 44 -14.77 3.54 -11.88
C ARG A 44 -15.34 4.54 -10.89
N PHE A 45 -14.61 4.83 -9.82
CA PHE A 45 -15.07 5.67 -8.72
C PHE A 45 -14.46 7.06 -8.74
N PHE A 46 -13.49 7.29 -9.61
CA PHE A 46 -12.77 8.57 -9.71
C PHE A 46 -12.76 9.06 -11.15
N ALA A 47 -12.86 10.36 -11.33
CA ALA A 47 -12.65 11.01 -12.61
C ALA A 47 -11.16 11.09 -12.97
N GLU A 48 -10.86 11.34 -14.23
CA GLU A 48 -9.48 11.54 -14.69
C GLU A 48 -8.81 12.71 -13.96
N GLY A 49 -7.63 12.46 -13.41
CA GLY A 49 -6.84 13.46 -12.68
C GLY A 49 -7.47 13.95 -11.37
N GLU A 50 -8.45 13.23 -10.83
CA GLU A 50 -9.14 13.63 -9.60
C GLU A 50 -8.27 13.40 -8.35
N VAL A 51 -7.41 12.38 -8.35
CA VAL A 51 -6.57 11.99 -7.21
C VAL A 51 -5.17 12.56 -7.38
N SER A 52 -4.64 13.27 -6.38
CA SER A 52 -3.28 13.80 -6.37
C SER A 52 -2.26 12.82 -5.80
N GLU A 53 -2.64 12.04 -4.81
CA GLU A 53 -1.76 11.10 -4.12
C GLU A 53 -2.47 9.78 -3.79
N ILE A 54 -1.75 8.67 -3.90
CA ILE A 54 -2.22 7.33 -3.51
C ILE A 54 -1.31 6.79 -2.42
N TRP A 55 -1.91 6.38 -1.30
CA TRP A 55 -1.23 5.76 -0.17
C TRP A 55 -1.52 4.26 -0.13
N LEU A 56 -0.49 3.45 -0.32
CA LEU A 56 -0.54 1.99 -0.21
C LEU A 56 0.02 1.60 1.17
N THR A 57 -0.87 1.39 2.14
CA THR A 57 -0.47 1.15 3.52
C THR A 57 -0.72 -0.31 3.91
N PHE A 58 0.34 -1.03 4.23
CA PHE A 58 0.33 -2.42 4.74
C PHE A 58 -0.49 -3.42 3.90
N SER A 59 -0.53 -3.19 2.58
CA SER A 59 -1.21 -4.08 1.65
C SER A 59 -0.55 -5.47 1.58
N ASP A 60 -1.34 -6.49 1.23
CA ASP A 60 -0.82 -7.84 1.02
C ASP A 60 0.20 -7.85 -0.12
N PRO A 61 1.43 -8.32 0.09
CA PRO A 61 2.49 -8.34 -0.93
C PRO A 61 2.18 -9.24 -2.13
N GLN A 62 1.17 -10.12 -2.06
CA GLN A 62 0.75 -10.99 -3.15
C GLN A 62 1.95 -11.70 -3.82
N MET A 63 2.80 -12.35 -3.01
CA MET A 63 4.11 -12.88 -3.42
C MET A 63 4.04 -13.81 -4.64
N LYS A 64 2.92 -14.54 -4.81
CA LYS A 64 2.74 -15.51 -5.90
C LYS A 64 2.03 -14.95 -7.14
N LYS A 65 1.44 -13.75 -7.05
CA LYS A 65 0.58 -13.19 -8.13
C LYS A 65 0.89 -11.71 -8.34
N ALA A 66 1.81 -11.42 -9.25
CA ALA A 66 2.21 -10.04 -9.58
C ALA A 66 1.00 -9.15 -9.94
N THR A 67 0.08 -9.63 -10.76
CA THR A 67 -1.13 -8.88 -11.18
C THR A 67 -2.10 -8.54 -10.03
N LYS A 68 -1.93 -9.12 -8.86
CA LYS A 68 -2.71 -8.81 -7.65
C LYS A 68 -1.98 -7.86 -6.69
N ARG A 69 -0.72 -7.56 -6.96
CA ARG A 69 0.13 -6.71 -6.13
C ARG A 69 -0.14 -5.24 -6.44
N LEU A 70 -0.49 -4.46 -5.42
CA LEU A 70 -0.92 -3.06 -5.61
C LEU A 70 0.16 -2.13 -6.17
N THR A 71 1.44 -2.52 -6.12
CA THR A 71 2.55 -1.79 -6.75
C THR A 71 2.98 -2.38 -8.09
N SER A 72 2.25 -3.36 -8.66
CA SER A 72 2.56 -3.91 -9.98
C SER A 72 2.24 -2.94 -11.11
N THR A 73 2.87 -3.13 -12.26
CA THR A 73 2.58 -2.35 -13.47
C THR A 73 1.12 -2.43 -13.88
N TYR A 74 0.47 -3.57 -13.62
CA TYR A 74 -0.97 -3.75 -13.82
C TYR A 74 -1.81 -2.72 -13.03
N PHE A 75 -1.44 -2.43 -11.78
CA PHE A 75 -2.13 -1.42 -10.99
C PHE A 75 -1.64 0.00 -11.30
N MET A 76 -0.37 0.18 -11.65
CA MET A 76 0.13 1.49 -12.09
C MET A 76 -0.64 1.99 -13.31
N GLU A 77 -0.93 1.13 -14.30
CA GLU A 77 -1.75 1.48 -15.46
C GLU A 77 -3.21 1.85 -15.08
N ARG A 78 -3.76 1.26 -14.01
CA ARG A 78 -5.07 1.65 -13.49
C ARG A 78 -5.02 3.00 -12.77
N TYR A 79 -3.99 3.23 -11.97
CA TYR A 79 -3.83 4.49 -11.23
C TYR A 79 -3.68 5.68 -12.17
N ARG A 80 -2.98 5.52 -13.30
CA ARG A 80 -2.87 6.53 -14.35
C ARG A 80 -4.21 7.10 -14.81
N LYS A 81 -5.28 6.31 -14.77
CA LYS A 81 -6.60 6.73 -15.26
C LYS A 81 -7.26 7.81 -14.40
N PHE A 82 -6.89 7.90 -13.12
CA PHE A 82 -7.49 8.84 -12.19
C PHE A 82 -6.50 9.65 -11.36
N LEU A 83 -5.24 9.25 -11.36
CA LEU A 83 -4.16 10.00 -10.71
C LEU A 83 -3.79 11.21 -11.58
N GLN A 84 -3.51 12.35 -10.95
CA GLN A 84 -3.01 13.54 -11.63
C GLN A 84 -1.70 13.25 -12.37
N PRO A 85 -1.38 14.00 -13.46
CA PRO A 85 -0.09 13.87 -14.14
C PRO A 85 1.06 14.03 -13.14
N ASN A 86 1.99 13.08 -13.13
CA ASN A 86 3.08 12.99 -12.15
C ASN A 86 2.61 12.93 -10.68
N GLY A 87 1.40 12.45 -10.44
CA GLY A 87 0.87 12.25 -9.10
C GLY A 87 1.74 11.28 -8.29
N ILE A 88 1.61 11.36 -6.99
CA ILE A 88 2.50 10.70 -6.03
C ILE A 88 1.91 9.37 -5.58
N ILE A 89 2.76 8.36 -5.48
CA ILE A 89 2.42 7.08 -4.86
C ILE A 89 3.32 6.87 -3.65
N HIS A 90 2.68 6.58 -2.52
CA HIS A 90 3.33 6.24 -1.27
C HIS A 90 3.15 4.76 -0.98
N LEU A 91 4.23 4.06 -0.70
CA LEU A 91 4.22 2.72 -0.15
C LEU A 91 4.73 2.76 1.28
N LYS A 92 3.92 2.33 2.26
CA LYS A 92 4.32 2.11 3.64
C LYS A 92 4.07 0.64 3.99
N THR A 93 5.12 -0.12 4.32
CA THR A 93 5.02 -1.58 4.44
C THR A 93 6.03 -2.16 5.43
N ASP A 94 5.63 -3.24 6.11
CA ASP A 94 6.49 -4.13 6.89
C ASP A 94 7.19 -5.19 6.01
N SER A 95 6.67 -5.43 4.80
CA SER A 95 7.10 -6.50 3.90
C SER A 95 8.39 -6.16 3.15
N ASN A 96 9.46 -6.94 3.38
CA ASN A 96 10.69 -6.86 2.59
C ASN A 96 10.43 -7.18 1.12
N PHE A 97 9.60 -8.19 0.86
CA PHE A 97 9.24 -8.58 -0.49
C PHE A 97 8.56 -7.44 -1.25
N MET A 98 7.55 -6.80 -0.65
CA MET A 98 6.80 -5.71 -1.28
C MET A 98 7.68 -4.49 -1.56
N PHE A 99 8.54 -4.14 -0.61
CA PHE A 99 9.51 -3.06 -0.75
C PHE A 99 10.49 -3.33 -1.89
N THR A 100 11.15 -4.51 -1.88
CA THR A 100 12.15 -4.91 -2.87
C THR A 100 11.54 -4.99 -4.27
N TYR A 101 10.35 -5.58 -4.39
CA TYR A 101 9.64 -5.61 -5.66
C TYR A 101 9.35 -4.20 -6.19
N THR A 102 8.85 -3.32 -5.33
CA THR A 102 8.51 -1.94 -5.74
C THR A 102 9.76 -1.17 -6.16
N LYS A 103 10.88 -1.36 -5.46
CA LYS A 103 12.17 -0.81 -5.86
C LYS A 103 12.57 -1.24 -7.26
N TYR A 104 12.55 -2.55 -7.55
CA TYR A 104 12.89 -3.05 -8.88
C TYR A 104 11.89 -2.61 -9.97
N MET A 105 10.59 -2.51 -9.64
CA MET A 105 9.59 -1.99 -10.57
C MET A 105 9.88 -0.53 -10.93
N ILE A 106 10.24 0.29 -9.94
CA ILE A 106 10.64 1.68 -10.12
C ILE A 106 11.91 1.77 -11.00
N GLU A 107 12.93 0.98 -10.70
CA GLU A 107 14.20 0.96 -11.44
C GLU A 107 14.01 0.51 -12.90
N ALA A 108 13.25 -0.56 -13.14
CA ALA A 108 12.95 -1.07 -14.48
C ALA A 108 12.24 -0.03 -15.37
N ASN A 109 11.44 0.84 -14.76
CA ASN A 109 10.65 1.85 -15.44
C ASN A 109 11.23 3.27 -15.29
N LYS A 110 12.36 3.43 -14.62
CA LYS A 110 13.04 4.72 -14.37
C LYS A 110 12.09 5.77 -13.78
N LEU A 111 11.20 5.36 -12.86
CA LEU A 111 10.24 6.26 -12.24
C LEU A 111 10.95 7.22 -11.28
N PRO A 112 10.56 8.51 -11.24
CA PRO A 112 11.16 9.47 -10.32
C PRO A 112 10.87 9.11 -8.85
N VAL A 113 11.91 8.88 -8.07
CA VAL A 113 11.84 8.61 -6.62
C VAL A 113 12.10 9.89 -5.86
N GLU A 114 11.21 10.25 -4.94
CA GLU A 114 11.44 11.35 -4.01
C GLU A 114 12.13 10.87 -2.73
N PHE A 115 11.66 9.74 -2.18
CA PHE A 115 12.23 9.12 -0.99
C PHE A 115 12.13 7.61 -1.04
N MET A 116 13.14 6.94 -0.45
CA MET A 116 13.15 5.49 -0.26
C MET A 116 13.98 5.17 0.98
N THR A 117 13.39 4.45 1.93
CA THR A 117 14.08 3.98 3.14
C THR A 117 13.60 2.60 3.56
N GLU A 118 14.51 1.79 4.08
CA GLU A 118 14.19 0.48 4.65
C GLU A 118 13.78 0.57 6.13
N ASP A 119 14.06 1.72 6.76
CA ASP A 119 13.71 2.00 8.15
C ASP A 119 13.19 3.45 8.25
N LEU A 120 11.88 3.58 8.24
CA LEU A 120 11.22 4.88 8.26
C LEU A 120 11.47 5.63 9.57
N TYR A 121 11.36 4.94 10.70
CA TYR A 121 11.35 5.57 12.01
C TYR A 121 12.72 5.98 12.54
N HIS A 122 13.79 5.45 11.98
CA HIS A 122 15.16 5.90 12.23
C HIS A 122 15.68 6.84 11.12
N SER A 123 14.81 7.25 10.20
CA SER A 123 15.13 8.25 9.17
C SER A 123 14.66 9.65 9.57
N ASP A 124 15.27 10.67 8.98
CA ASP A 124 14.87 12.08 9.13
C ASP A 124 13.58 12.45 8.37
N LEU A 125 12.87 11.45 7.82
CA LEU A 125 11.69 11.63 6.97
C LEU A 125 10.36 11.71 7.74
N VAL A 126 10.37 11.38 9.04
CA VAL A 126 9.14 11.28 9.85
C VAL A 126 8.59 12.67 10.12
N ASP A 127 7.53 13.00 9.41
CA ASP A 127 6.69 14.19 9.64
C ASP A 127 5.42 13.84 10.42
N ASN A 128 4.51 14.80 10.55
CA ASN A 128 3.24 14.64 11.26
C ASN A 128 2.33 13.57 10.63
N ILE A 129 2.45 13.31 9.31
CA ILE A 129 1.63 12.31 8.59
C ILE A 129 2.29 10.94 8.68
N LEU A 130 3.58 10.84 8.36
CA LEU A 130 4.34 9.59 8.43
C LEU A 130 4.48 9.07 9.84
N GLY A 131 4.43 9.94 10.85
CA GLY A 131 4.45 9.60 12.26
C GLY A 131 3.14 8.98 12.78
N ILE A 132 2.03 9.07 12.02
CA ILE A 132 0.77 8.40 12.38
C ILE A 132 0.95 6.90 12.25
N LYS A 133 0.89 6.20 13.39
CA LYS A 133 1.03 4.74 13.44
C LYS A 133 -0.33 4.09 13.55
N THR A 134 -0.60 3.13 12.67
CA THR A 134 -1.78 2.27 12.81
C THR A 134 -1.55 1.25 13.93
N TYR A 135 -2.63 0.69 14.47
CA TYR A 135 -2.56 -0.37 15.48
C TYR A 135 -1.71 -1.56 15.02
N TYR A 136 -1.87 -1.98 13.78
CA TYR A 136 -1.07 -3.09 13.21
C TYR A 136 0.39 -2.72 13.03
N GLU A 137 0.67 -1.51 12.63
CA GLU A 137 2.03 -1.01 12.48
C GLU A 137 2.78 -1.04 13.82
N GLN A 138 2.13 -0.60 14.89
CA GLN A 138 2.71 -0.68 16.23
C GLN A 138 3.03 -2.13 16.61
N GLN A 139 2.16 -3.08 16.30
CA GLN A 139 2.42 -4.50 16.57
C GLN A 139 3.65 -5.04 15.80
N TRP A 140 3.94 -4.55 14.59
CA TRP A 140 5.12 -4.96 13.84
C TRP A 140 6.39 -4.34 14.43
N LEU A 141 6.35 -3.07 14.81
CA LEU A 141 7.44 -2.39 15.50
C LEU A 141 7.77 -3.06 16.85
N ASP A 142 6.77 -3.44 17.63
CA ASP A 142 6.94 -4.16 18.90
C ASP A 142 7.59 -5.56 18.72
N ARG A 143 7.52 -6.12 17.51
CA ARG A 143 8.19 -7.37 17.13
C ARG A 143 9.59 -7.16 16.54
N GLY A 144 10.07 -5.92 16.51
CA GLY A 144 11.37 -5.55 15.96
C GLY A 144 11.43 -5.59 14.44
N LEU A 145 10.30 -5.38 13.75
CA LEU A 145 10.28 -5.25 12.29
C LEU A 145 10.32 -3.77 11.91
N ASP A 146 11.24 -3.43 11.02
CA ASP A 146 11.35 -2.08 10.49
C ASP A 146 10.27 -1.80 9.47
N ILE A 147 9.71 -0.60 9.51
CA ILE A 147 8.74 -0.14 8.54
C ILE A 147 9.46 0.57 7.39
N LYS A 148 9.20 0.09 6.20
CA LYS A 148 9.79 0.59 4.96
C LYS A 148 8.88 1.58 4.28
N TYR A 149 9.49 2.56 3.61
CA TYR A 149 8.74 3.58 2.93
C TYR A 149 9.37 3.94 1.58
N ILE A 150 8.51 4.10 0.57
CA ILE A 150 8.87 4.63 -0.75
C ILE A 150 7.87 5.70 -1.14
N LYS A 151 8.38 6.83 -1.65
CA LYS A 151 7.61 7.89 -2.27
C LYS A 151 8.14 8.13 -3.68
N PHE A 152 7.28 7.95 -4.68
CA PHE A 152 7.66 8.07 -6.08
C PHE A 152 6.54 8.68 -6.92
N ARG A 153 6.90 9.19 -8.11
CA ARG A 153 5.94 9.75 -9.05
C ARG A 153 5.60 8.78 -10.16
N LEU A 154 4.34 8.81 -10.58
CA LEU A 154 3.86 7.99 -11.69
C LEU A 154 3.60 8.89 -12.93
N PRO A 155 4.50 8.90 -13.94
CA PRO A 155 4.24 9.56 -15.20
C PRO A 155 3.05 8.97 -15.94
N GLN A 156 2.28 9.77 -16.65
CA GLN A 156 1.11 9.34 -17.41
C GLN A 156 1.45 8.54 -18.65
N GLU A 157 2.62 8.78 -19.23
CA GLU A 157 3.06 8.17 -20.48
C GLU A 157 4.16 7.13 -20.27
N GLY A 158 4.39 6.35 -21.31
CA GLY A 158 5.41 5.30 -21.33
C GLY A 158 4.84 3.93 -20.99
N LYS A 159 5.31 2.90 -21.70
CA LYS A 159 4.94 1.51 -21.44
C LYS A 159 5.70 1.01 -20.21
N LEU A 160 4.96 0.55 -19.21
CA LEU A 160 5.55 -0.03 -18.01
C LEU A 160 5.94 -1.49 -18.22
N GLN A 161 7.07 -1.89 -17.63
CA GLN A 161 7.61 -3.23 -17.66
C GLN A 161 7.66 -3.82 -16.26
N GLU A 162 7.19 -5.05 -16.11
CA GLU A 162 7.38 -5.81 -14.87
C GLU A 162 8.87 -6.11 -14.66
N PRO A 163 9.37 -6.02 -13.42
CA PRO A 163 10.74 -6.41 -13.13
C PRO A 163 10.90 -7.93 -13.31
N ASP A 164 11.95 -8.35 -14.02
CA ASP A 164 12.33 -9.76 -14.20
C ASP A 164 13.43 -10.10 -13.18
N VAL A 165 13.06 -10.23 -11.92
CA VAL A 165 13.97 -10.51 -10.82
C VAL A 165 13.36 -11.53 -9.85
N GLU A 166 14.20 -12.41 -9.32
CA GLU A 166 13.82 -13.29 -8.23
C GLU A 166 13.97 -12.56 -6.90
N ILE A 167 12.91 -12.55 -6.08
CA ILE A 167 12.86 -11.85 -4.80
C ILE A 167 12.58 -12.86 -3.70
N GLU A 168 13.35 -12.79 -2.63
CA GLU A 168 13.16 -13.61 -1.45
C GLU A 168 11.79 -13.35 -0.81
N LEU A 169 11.11 -14.46 -0.46
CA LEU A 169 9.76 -14.40 0.13
C LEU A 169 9.82 -14.06 1.61
N ASP A 170 8.85 -13.27 2.08
CA ASP A 170 8.74 -12.92 3.51
C ASP A 170 8.43 -14.17 4.37
N PRO A 171 9.33 -14.61 5.26
CA PRO A 171 9.15 -15.86 6.01
C PRO A 171 7.99 -15.79 7.01
N TYR A 172 7.78 -14.67 7.66
CA TYR A 172 6.77 -14.50 8.72
C TYR A 172 5.32 -14.48 8.21
N ARG A 173 5.09 -14.09 6.95
CA ARG A 173 3.75 -14.14 6.34
C ARG A 173 3.34 -15.55 5.94
N SER A 174 4.30 -16.40 5.62
CA SER A 174 4.09 -17.82 5.38
C SER A 174 3.69 -18.58 6.65
N TYR A 175 4.27 -18.23 7.80
CA TYR A 175 3.99 -18.85 9.10
C TYR A 175 2.54 -18.62 9.59
N ASN A 176 2.01 -17.42 9.43
CA ASN A 176 0.64 -17.10 9.81
C ASN A 176 -0.42 -17.81 8.94
N ARG A 177 -0.09 -18.14 7.70
CA ARG A 177 -0.96 -18.90 6.81
C ARG A 177 -1.01 -20.39 7.21
N SER A 178 0.11 -20.98 7.62
CA SER A 178 0.21 -22.36 8.09
C SER A 178 -0.53 -22.56 9.42
N LYS A 179 -0.49 -21.58 10.34
CA LYS A 179 -1.25 -21.62 11.60
C LYS A 179 -2.76 -21.59 11.40
N ARG A 180 -3.25 -20.88 10.37
CA ARG A 180 -4.68 -20.83 10.04
C ARG A 180 -5.19 -22.12 9.39
N SER A 181 -4.36 -22.81 8.60
CA SER A 181 -4.70 -24.11 8.02
C SER A 181 -4.58 -25.29 9.00
N GLY A 182 -3.80 -25.14 10.07
CA GLY A 182 -3.62 -26.17 11.11
C GLY A 182 -4.72 -26.20 12.18
N LEU A 183 -5.65 -25.25 12.23
CA LEU A 183 -6.77 -25.21 13.17
C LEU A 183 -8.01 -26.00 12.70
N SER A 184 -7.93 -26.71 11.57
CA SER A 184 -9.05 -27.46 10.99
C SER A 184 -8.95 -28.99 11.15
N THR A 185 -7.99 -29.52 11.94
CA THR A 185 -7.88 -30.97 12.20
C THR A 185 -7.64 -31.26 13.67
N SER A 186 -8.67 -31.14 14.48
CA SER A 186 -8.82 -31.97 15.66
C SER A 186 -10.30 -32.31 15.82
N LYS A 187 -10.62 -33.50 15.36
CA LYS A 187 -11.74 -34.26 15.86
C LYS A 187 -11.37 -34.83 17.20
#